data_7f2a7e10b2ffe65e0d7e09685ef45ce0
#
_entry.id   7f2a7e10b2ffe65e0d7e09685ef45ce0
#
_cell.length_a   1.000
_cell.length_b   1.000
_cell.length_c   1.000
_cell.angle_alpha   90.00
_cell.angle_beta   90.00
_cell.angle_gamma   90.00
#
_symmetry.space_group_name_H-M   'P 1'
#
loop_
_entity.id
_entity.type
_entity.pdbx_description
1 polymer ?
#
loop_
_entity_poly.entity_id
_entity_poly.type
_entity_poly.pdbx_seq_one_letter_code
_entity_poly.pdbx_strand_id
1 'polypeptide(L)'
;MLYIYMSEDTMHTPLTGGCIFKAGFSKHPILRGGQLKQAARRTIGQEVNMRVRDHYAPCNTDNRKEAEYIERYILKMIARRPSAVNLSPEFFSISVEDRAYCYKHLRIWIGTARQRMRKEGL
;
A
#
# COMPACT_ATOMS: atom_id res chain seq x y z
N MET A 1 16.95 6.38 -2.22
CA MET A 1 15.88 5.93 -3.12
C MET A 1 14.60 5.70 -2.32
N LEU A 2 13.47 6.07 -2.88
CA LEU A 2 12.17 5.79 -2.30
C LEU A 2 11.63 4.44 -2.79
N TYR A 3 10.88 3.77 -1.94
CA TYR A 3 10.26 2.47 -2.22
C TYR A 3 8.75 2.57 -2.00
N ILE A 4 7.98 1.97 -2.90
CA ILE A 4 6.58 1.67 -2.62
C ILE A 4 6.54 0.36 -1.85
N TYR A 5 5.78 0.32 -0.77
CA TYR A 5 5.58 -0.89 0.01
C TYR A 5 4.09 -1.21 0.14
N MET A 6 3.82 -2.48 0.37
CA MET A 6 2.53 -2.98 0.80
C MET A 6 2.71 -3.66 2.15
N SER A 7 1.79 -3.43 3.07
CA SER A 7 1.83 -4.02 4.40
C SER A 7 0.49 -4.62 4.76
N GLU A 8 0.53 -5.67 5.58
CA GLU A 8 -0.66 -6.37 6.05
C GLU A 8 -0.59 -6.60 7.54
N ASP A 9 -1.78 -6.69 8.16
CA ASP A 9 -1.90 -7.03 9.56
C ASP A 9 -1.62 -8.52 9.77
N THR A 10 -0.64 -8.84 10.61
CA THR A 10 -0.28 -10.22 10.93
C THR A 10 -1.11 -10.81 12.06
N MET A 11 -1.94 -10.02 12.73
CA MET A 11 -2.77 -10.47 13.86
C MET A 11 -4.10 -11.07 13.43
N HIS A 12 -4.39 -11.07 12.14
CA HIS A 12 -5.63 -11.64 11.57
C HIS A 12 -6.91 -11.15 12.28
N THR A 13 -7.07 -9.82 12.36
CA THR A 13 -8.28 -9.25 12.91
C THR A 13 -9.23 -8.90 11.75
N PRO A 14 -10.12 -9.79 11.33
CA PRO A 14 -11.01 -9.48 10.23
C PRO A 14 -12.10 -8.51 10.68
N LEU A 15 -12.20 -7.36 10.00
CA LEU A 15 -13.30 -6.42 10.22
C LEU A 15 -14.50 -6.76 9.34
N THR A 16 -14.25 -7.18 8.12
CA THR A 16 -15.30 -7.48 7.13
C THR A 16 -14.98 -8.76 6.35
N GLY A 17 -14.43 -9.77 7.05
CA GLY A 17 -14.00 -11.01 6.41
C GLY A 17 -12.64 -10.91 5.73
N GLY A 18 -11.94 -9.80 5.86
CA GLY A 18 -10.61 -9.56 5.28
C GLY A 18 -9.58 -9.19 6.33
N CYS A 19 -8.41 -8.82 5.87
CA CYS A 19 -7.30 -8.39 6.70
C CYS A 19 -6.98 -6.92 6.41
N ILE A 20 -6.47 -6.20 7.41
CA ILE A 20 -6.07 -4.81 7.23
C ILE A 20 -4.86 -4.74 6.32
N PHE A 21 -4.90 -3.86 5.33
CA PHE A 21 -3.92 -3.74 4.27
C PHE A 21 -3.66 -2.28 3.95
N LYS A 22 -2.41 -1.94 3.63
CA LYS A 22 -2.01 -0.57 3.31
C LYS A 22 -0.91 -0.57 2.28
N ALA A 23 -0.91 0.46 1.42
CA ALA A 23 0.23 0.80 0.56
C ALA A 23 0.74 2.19 0.93
N GLY A 24 2.03 2.42 0.74
CA GLY A 24 2.66 3.70 1.00
C GLY A 24 4.04 3.78 0.38
N PHE A 25 4.79 4.86 0.65
CA PHE A 25 6.18 4.95 0.23
C PHE A 25 7.09 5.36 1.39
N SER A 26 8.34 4.92 1.34
CA SER A 26 9.33 5.19 2.38
C SER A 26 10.74 4.93 1.84
N LYS A 27 11.74 5.60 2.43
CA LYS A 27 13.15 5.25 2.23
C LYS A 27 13.52 3.95 2.95
N HIS A 28 12.80 3.60 4.00
CA HIS A 28 13.06 2.44 4.85
C HIS A 28 11.76 1.65 5.07
N PRO A 29 11.28 0.91 4.04
CA PRO A 29 9.95 0.31 4.07
C PRO A 29 9.76 -0.71 5.20
N ILE A 30 10.79 -1.49 5.55
CA ILE A 30 10.69 -2.49 6.62
C ILE A 30 10.50 -1.82 7.98
N LEU A 31 11.25 -0.75 8.25
CA LEU A 31 11.13 0.01 9.50
C LEU A 31 9.78 0.73 9.60
N ARG A 32 9.20 1.12 8.48
CA ARG A 32 7.92 1.82 8.44
C ARG A 32 6.78 0.98 9.03
N GLY A 33 6.87 -0.35 8.91
CA GLY A 33 5.85 -1.24 9.46
C GLY A 33 5.55 -0.99 10.92
N GLY A 34 6.57 -0.77 11.74
CA GLY A 34 6.39 -0.49 13.17
C GLY A 34 5.68 0.83 13.47
N GLN A 35 5.79 1.81 12.59
CA GLN A 35 5.15 3.13 12.75
C GLN A 35 3.67 3.10 12.37
N LEU A 36 3.26 2.14 11.55
CA LEU A 36 1.88 2.04 11.07
C LEU A 36 0.89 1.64 12.15
N LYS A 37 1.35 1.03 13.24
CA LYS A 37 0.51 0.66 14.36
C LYS A 37 -0.23 1.88 14.94
N GLN A 38 0.48 2.98 15.18
CA GLN A 38 -0.13 4.21 15.68
C GLN A 38 -1.02 4.88 14.64
N ALA A 39 -0.61 4.87 13.37
CA ALA A 39 -1.41 5.43 12.30
C ALA A 39 -2.75 4.71 12.18
N ALA A 40 -2.77 3.38 12.23
CA ALA A 40 -3.99 2.59 12.18
C ALA A 40 -4.90 2.89 13.38
N ARG A 41 -4.32 2.98 14.59
CA ARG A 41 -5.10 3.30 15.79
C ARG A 41 -5.80 4.65 15.67
N ARG A 42 -5.11 5.65 15.11
CA ARG A 42 -5.68 7.01 14.95
C ARG A 42 -6.71 7.09 13.84
N THR A 43 -6.51 6.40 12.74
CA THR A 43 -7.33 6.57 11.52
C THR A 43 -8.50 5.60 11.45
N ILE A 44 -8.35 4.37 11.94
CA ILE A 44 -9.39 3.34 11.86
C ILE A 44 -9.76 2.76 13.22
N GLY A 45 -9.12 3.22 14.31
CA GLY A 45 -9.43 2.78 15.67
C GLY A 45 -9.11 1.33 15.97
N GLN A 46 -8.20 0.71 15.18
CA GLN A 46 -7.87 -0.71 15.30
C GLN A 46 -6.46 -0.91 15.82
N GLU A 47 -6.28 -1.92 16.65
CA GLU A 47 -4.96 -2.42 17.00
C GLU A 47 -4.52 -3.42 15.93
N VAL A 48 -3.39 -3.12 15.29
CA VAL A 48 -2.84 -3.94 14.20
C VAL A 48 -1.34 -4.14 14.41
N ASN A 49 -0.82 -5.19 13.81
CA ASN A 49 0.61 -5.44 13.74
C ASN A 49 1.00 -5.50 12.27
N MET A 50 1.19 -4.33 11.67
CA MET A 50 1.48 -4.19 10.23
C MET A 50 2.92 -4.61 9.95
N ARG A 51 3.11 -5.43 8.92
CA ARG A 51 4.43 -5.84 8.44
C ARG A 51 4.54 -5.65 6.94
N VAL A 52 5.71 -5.20 6.51
CA VAL A 52 6.02 -4.99 5.10
C VAL A 52 6.65 -6.24 4.49
N ARG A 53 7.50 -6.95 5.21
CA ARG A 53 8.26 -8.11 4.72
C ARG A 53 8.97 -7.78 3.40
N ASP A 54 8.76 -8.59 2.36
CA ASP A 54 9.39 -8.42 1.04
C ASP A 54 8.47 -7.72 0.03
N HIS A 55 7.35 -7.18 0.50
CA HIS A 55 6.35 -6.58 -0.38
C HIS A 55 6.65 -5.10 -0.61
N TYR A 56 7.82 -4.82 -1.19
CA TYR A 56 8.22 -3.47 -1.57
C TYR A 56 9.03 -3.50 -2.86
N ALA A 57 9.03 -2.38 -3.58
CA ALA A 57 9.78 -2.24 -4.82
C ALA A 57 10.26 -0.80 -4.98
N PRO A 58 11.45 -0.59 -5.58
CA PRO A 58 11.97 0.77 -5.78
C PRO A 58 11.10 1.57 -6.74
N CYS A 59 10.90 2.85 -6.42
CA CYS A 59 10.24 3.78 -7.32
C CYS A 59 11.18 4.30 -8.42
N ASN A 60 12.47 4.00 -8.34
CA ASN A 60 13.53 4.53 -9.20
C ASN A 60 13.62 6.05 -9.15
N THR A 61 13.31 6.64 -8.02
CA THR A 61 13.37 8.09 -7.80
C THR A 61 13.56 8.42 -6.32
N ASP A 62 14.12 9.59 -6.04
CA ASP A 62 14.10 10.21 -4.71
C ASP A 62 13.12 11.38 -4.65
N ASN A 63 12.40 11.64 -5.75
CA ASN A 63 11.44 12.73 -5.85
C ASN A 63 10.13 12.33 -5.15
N ARG A 64 9.79 13.04 -4.07
CA ARG A 64 8.58 12.75 -3.28
C ARG A 64 7.29 12.95 -4.09
N LYS A 65 7.24 13.95 -4.97
CA LYS A 65 6.04 14.18 -5.80
C LYS A 65 5.78 13.02 -6.74
N GLU A 66 6.84 12.47 -7.32
CA GLU A 66 6.74 11.28 -8.18
C GLU A 66 6.28 10.07 -7.35
N ALA A 67 6.87 9.86 -6.18
CA ALA A 67 6.47 8.78 -5.29
C ALA A 67 5.01 8.90 -4.85
N GLU A 68 4.55 10.11 -4.54
CA GLU A 68 3.15 10.37 -4.19
C GLU A 68 2.19 10.06 -5.34
N TYR A 69 2.57 10.38 -6.57
CA TYR A 69 1.77 10.04 -7.75
C TYR A 69 1.64 8.53 -7.90
N ILE A 70 2.76 7.81 -7.77
CA ILE A 70 2.79 6.35 -7.86
C ILE A 70 1.94 5.73 -6.74
N GLU A 71 2.08 6.21 -5.51
CA GLU A 71 1.28 5.74 -4.38
C GLU A 71 -0.22 5.90 -4.64
N ARG A 72 -0.65 7.07 -5.10
CA ARG A 72 -2.07 7.32 -5.41
C ARG A 72 -2.59 6.39 -6.48
N TYR A 73 -1.80 6.13 -7.50
CA TYR A 73 -2.17 5.17 -8.54
C TYR A 73 -2.38 3.77 -7.95
N ILE A 74 -1.44 3.32 -7.12
CA ILE A 74 -1.50 2.00 -6.50
C ILE A 74 -2.72 1.89 -5.57
N LEU A 75 -3.00 2.92 -4.77
CA LEU A 75 -4.18 2.93 -3.91
C LEU A 75 -5.48 2.80 -4.72
N LYS A 76 -5.56 3.44 -5.88
CA LYS A 76 -6.70 3.28 -6.79
C LYS A 76 -6.81 1.85 -7.31
N MET A 77 -5.70 1.21 -7.64
CA MET A 77 -5.70 -0.16 -8.13
C MET A 77 -6.11 -1.15 -7.05
N ILE A 78 -5.68 -0.92 -5.80
CA ILE A 78 -6.13 -1.73 -4.65
C ILE A 78 -7.63 -1.58 -4.46
N ALA A 79 -8.14 -0.36 -4.51
CA ALA A 79 -9.56 -0.06 -4.30
C ALA A 79 -10.47 -0.73 -5.35
N ARG A 80 -9.93 -1.10 -6.52
CA ARG A 80 -10.67 -1.79 -7.57
C ARG A 80 -10.82 -3.29 -7.32
N ARG A 81 -10.12 -3.85 -6.35
CA ARG A 81 -10.23 -5.28 -6.06
C ARG A 81 -11.64 -5.58 -5.51
N PRO A 82 -12.24 -6.71 -5.91
CA PRO A 82 -13.63 -7.03 -5.52
C PRO A 82 -13.88 -7.04 -4.02
N SER A 83 -12.93 -7.52 -3.22
CA SER A 83 -13.08 -7.61 -1.76
C SER A 83 -12.65 -6.34 -1.02
N ALA A 84 -12.07 -5.35 -1.71
CA ALA A 84 -11.48 -4.20 -1.06
C ALA A 84 -12.55 -3.27 -0.48
N VAL A 85 -12.42 -2.97 0.82
CA VAL A 85 -13.26 -2.00 1.53
C VAL A 85 -12.33 -0.92 2.10
N ASN A 86 -12.56 0.33 1.71
CA ASN A 86 -11.80 1.45 2.26
C ASN A 86 -12.21 1.69 3.71
N LEU A 87 -11.22 1.67 4.61
CA LEU A 87 -11.39 2.01 6.02
C LEU A 87 -10.96 3.45 6.28
N SER A 88 -10.01 3.93 5.49
CA SER A 88 -9.52 5.30 5.45
C SER A 88 -8.87 5.50 4.07
N PRO A 89 -8.39 6.70 3.72
CA PRO A 89 -7.75 6.91 2.41
C PRO A 89 -6.61 5.93 2.10
N GLU A 90 -5.91 5.43 3.11
CA GLU A 90 -4.73 4.58 2.92
C GLU A 90 -4.89 3.15 3.41
N PHE A 91 -5.90 2.88 4.25
CA PHE A 91 -6.13 1.55 4.83
C PHE A 91 -7.33 0.88 4.21
N PHE A 92 -7.20 -0.42 3.98
CA PHE A 92 -8.25 -1.27 3.40
C PHE A 92 -8.45 -2.52 4.26
N SER A 93 -9.65 -3.08 4.17
CA SER A 93 -9.88 -4.48 4.50
C SER A 93 -9.98 -5.24 3.18
N ILE A 94 -9.25 -6.35 3.04
CA ILE A 94 -9.12 -7.03 1.75
C ILE A 94 -8.88 -8.53 1.95
N SER A 95 -9.39 -9.36 1.04
CA SER A 95 -9.23 -10.82 1.12
C SER A 95 -7.80 -11.28 0.85
N VAL A 96 -7.49 -12.52 1.23
CA VAL A 96 -6.17 -13.14 0.96
C VAL A 96 -5.89 -13.18 -0.55
N GLU A 97 -6.89 -13.55 -1.35
CA GLU A 97 -6.75 -13.66 -2.80
C GLU A 97 -6.43 -12.31 -3.43
N ASP A 98 -7.15 -11.27 -3.02
CA ASP A 98 -6.91 -9.94 -3.56
C ASP A 98 -5.59 -9.34 -3.07
N ARG A 99 -5.16 -9.64 -1.84
CA ARG A 99 -3.81 -9.26 -1.38
C ARG A 99 -2.73 -9.90 -2.24
N ALA A 100 -2.85 -11.19 -2.50
CA ALA A 100 -1.90 -11.91 -3.35
C ALA A 100 -1.84 -11.29 -4.76
N TYR A 101 -2.98 -10.91 -5.30
CA TYR A 101 -3.05 -10.20 -6.58
C TYR A 101 -2.29 -8.88 -6.52
N CYS A 102 -2.49 -8.09 -5.47
CA CYS A 102 -1.79 -6.81 -5.29
C CYS A 102 -0.27 -6.99 -5.20
N TYR A 103 0.20 -7.93 -4.41
CA TYR A 103 1.63 -8.22 -4.29
C TYR A 103 2.23 -8.59 -5.64
N LYS A 104 1.56 -9.45 -6.39
CA LYS A 104 2.01 -9.90 -7.70
C LYS A 104 2.11 -8.76 -8.71
N HIS A 105 1.25 -7.75 -8.60
CA HIS A 105 1.17 -6.66 -9.56
C HIS A 105 1.91 -5.38 -9.15
N LEU A 106 2.54 -5.37 -7.98
CA LEU A 106 3.18 -4.16 -7.44
C LEU A 106 4.13 -3.50 -8.44
N ARG A 107 5.07 -4.28 -9.00
CA ARG A 107 6.07 -3.74 -9.92
C ARG A 107 5.45 -3.28 -11.24
N ILE A 108 4.46 -4.01 -11.73
CA ILE A 108 3.72 -3.65 -12.95
C ILE A 108 3.01 -2.32 -12.74
N TRP A 109 2.35 -2.14 -11.61
CA TRP A 109 1.63 -0.90 -11.29
C TRP A 109 2.57 0.30 -11.14
N ILE A 110 3.74 0.12 -10.54
CA ILE A 110 4.75 1.18 -10.47
C ILE A 110 5.14 1.63 -11.87
N GLY A 111 5.44 0.70 -12.76
CA GLY A 111 5.80 0.99 -14.14
C GLY A 111 4.69 1.70 -14.90
N THR A 112 3.46 1.24 -14.77
CA THR A 112 2.29 1.86 -15.41
C THR A 112 2.06 3.28 -14.89
N ALA A 113 2.17 3.50 -13.58
CA ALA A 113 2.02 4.81 -12.98
C ALA A 113 3.06 5.80 -13.53
N ARG A 114 4.30 5.36 -13.66
CA ARG A 114 5.37 6.21 -14.20
C ARG A 114 5.13 6.58 -15.67
N GLN A 115 4.65 5.63 -16.47
CA GLN A 115 4.30 5.90 -17.86
C GLN A 115 3.18 6.94 -17.97
N ARG A 116 2.15 6.82 -17.14
CA ARG A 116 1.05 7.78 -17.10
C ARG A 116 1.52 9.17 -16.67
N MET A 117 2.38 9.24 -15.67
CA MET A 117 2.96 10.48 -15.20
C MET A 117 3.71 11.21 -16.33
N ARG A 118 4.51 10.48 -17.09
CA ARG A 118 5.24 11.04 -18.24
C ARG A 118 4.30 11.57 -19.31
N LYS A 119 3.22 10.86 -19.62
CA LYS A 119 2.22 11.30 -20.60
C LYS A 119 1.50 12.56 -20.17
N GLU A 120 1.32 12.74 -18.87
CA GLU A 120 0.70 13.96 -18.31
C GLU A 120 1.68 15.13 -18.20
N GLY A 121 2.95 14.93 -18.53
CA GLY A 121 3.97 15.97 -18.46
C GLY A 121 4.47 16.29 -17.06
N LEU A 122 4.32 15.34 -16.17
CA LEU A 122 4.72 15.53 -14.76
C LEU A 122 6.12 15.01 -14.46
#